data_1c66e7d5fe480b44e69bd848c0ef6802
#
_entry.id   1c66e7d5fe480b44e69bd848c0ef6802
#
_cell.length_a   1.000
_cell.length_b   1.000
_cell.length_c   1.000
_cell.angle_alpha   90.00
_cell.angle_beta   90.00
_cell.angle_gamma   90.00
#
_symmetry.space_group_name_H-M   'P 1'
#
loop_
_entity.id
_entity.type
_entity.pdbx_description
1 polymer ?
#
loop_
_entity_poly.entity_id
_entity_poly.type
_entity_poly.pdbx_seq_one_letter_code
_entity_poly.pdbx_strand_id
1 'polypeptide(L)'
;GIGSGCLGTAYSARLAGLPVLVFWFIVTGILTLFSMMYVAETTLRTRTLVQLPGLAERYLGPAGSILIFIAVVINSLSCMIVYFSGSGNILNELLGVPDWVGTLIFLIPAAGVAWFGLKAMGVGNKLMSIGMIVMLVVLTAASMIAKNGDLSRIFQSNWTYAIPIFNVAAFSYIGQYLVPDLARGLSHEPKKLAPAIALGQLIVCVLLIIVPMGVMYITPAEDLTQVATIAWGRSLGLWALYIANIFALIAMLTSYWAISQTLLSNIVDKFKFHSDEDVKIRLPITIVIVGIPLALTLSGAVG
;
A
#
# COMPACT_ATOMS: atom_id res chain seq x y z
N GLY A 1 0.99 5.94 0.98
CA GLY A 1 -0.15 5.41 0.24
C GLY A 1 -0.95 4.43 1.08
N ILE A 2 -2.24 4.32 0.79
CA ILE A 2 -3.13 3.39 1.50
C ILE A 2 -2.83 1.95 1.06
N GLY A 3 -2.36 1.78 -0.17
CA GLY A 3 -1.94 0.50 -0.75
C GLY A 3 -3.08 -0.51 -0.92
N SER A 4 -2.69 -1.74 -1.28
CA SER A 4 -3.59 -2.89 -1.34
C SER A 4 -3.94 -3.45 0.04
N GLY A 5 -3.25 -3.00 1.10
CA GLY A 5 -3.48 -3.48 2.45
C GLY A 5 -4.94 -3.36 2.90
N CYS A 6 -5.61 -2.23 2.61
CA CYS A 6 -7.02 -2.05 2.95
C CYS A 6 -7.97 -2.89 2.09
N LEU A 7 -7.55 -3.32 0.90
CA LEU A 7 -8.43 -4.01 -0.05
C LEU A 7 -8.59 -5.50 0.26
N GLY A 8 -7.54 -6.14 0.79
CA GLY A 8 -7.56 -7.57 1.14
C GLY A 8 -7.99 -7.86 2.58
N THR A 9 -8.10 -6.84 3.43
CA THR A 9 -8.30 -7.02 4.87
C THR A 9 -9.66 -7.61 5.23
N ALA A 10 -10.73 -7.17 4.56
CA ALA A 10 -12.07 -7.71 4.81
C ALA A 10 -12.16 -9.21 4.49
N TYR A 11 -11.61 -9.61 3.35
CA TYR A 11 -11.54 -11.02 2.95
C TYR A 11 -10.72 -11.86 3.94
N SER A 12 -9.57 -11.36 4.36
CA SER A 12 -8.72 -12.03 5.35
C SER A 12 -9.42 -12.16 6.70
N ALA A 13 -10.20 -11.14 7.09
CA ALA A 13 -10.91 -11.12 8.37
C ALA A 13 -12.24 -11.89 8.37
N ARG A 14 -12.70 -12.42 7.22
CA ARG A 14 -14.02 -13.07 7.13
C ARG A 14 -14.26 -14.22 8.10
N LEU A 15 -13.20 -14.93 8.50
CA LEU A 15 -13.26 -16.03 9.45
C LEU A 15 -12.88 -15.62 10.89
N ALA A 16 -12.06 -14.58 11.03
CA ALA A 16 -11.59 -14.09 12.33
C ALA A 16 -12.56 -13.07 12.95
N GLY A 17 -13.24 -12.30 12.11
CA GLY A 17 -14.10 -11.20 12.51
C GLY A 17 -13.36 -9.88 12.71
N LEU A 18 -14.13 -8.79 12.72
CA LEU A 18 -13.61 -7.42 12.84
C LEU A 18 -12.89 -7.15 14.18
N PRO A 19 -13.36 -7.63 15.36
CA PRO A 19 -12.67 -7.36 16.62
C PRO A 19 -11.24 -7.87 16.65
N VAL A 20 -10.95 -9.05 16.09
CA VAL A 20 -9.59 -9.61 15.99
C VAL A 20 -8.74 -8.77 15.05
N LEU A 21 -9.31 -8.32 13.94
CA LEU A 21 -8.63 -7.44 12.98
C LEU A 21 -8.29 -6.09 13.62
N VAL A 22 -9.24 -5.44 14.27
CA VAL A 22 -9.03 -4.14 14.93
C VAL A 22 -7.95 -4.23 16.01
N PHE A 23 -8.00 -5.28 16.84
CA PHE A 23 -6.97 -5.51 17.86
C PHE A 23 -5.57 -5.54 17.23
N TRP A 24 -5.37 -6.35 16.20
CA TRP A 24 -4.05 -6.47 15.57
C TRP A 24 -3.65 -5.21 14.80
N PHE A 25 -4.57 -4.50 14.17
CA PHE A 25 -4.23 -3.23 13.53
C PHE A 25 -3.81 -2.15 14.52
N ILE A 26 -4.42 -2.10 15.71
CA ILE A 26 -3.98 -1.16 16.75
C ILE A 26 -2.59 -1.57 17.27
N VAL A 27 -2.40 -2.83 17.63
CA VAL A 27 -1.13 -3.31 18.20
C VAL A 27 0.02 -3.16 17.19
N THR A 28 -0.15 -3.67 15.98
CA THR A 28 0.90 -3.57 14.94
C THR A 28 1.10 -2.14 14.48
N GLY A 29 0.04 -1.34 14.42
CA GLY A 29 0.12 0.08 14.08
C GLY A 29 0.99 0.87 15.07
N ILE A 30 0.83 0.63 16.37
CA ILE A 30 1.65 1.24 17.42
C ILE A 30 3.11 0.77 17.30
N LEU A 31 3.35 -0.54 17.17
CA LEU A 31 4.71 -1.09 17.04
C LEU A 31 5.43 -0.55 15.79
N THR A 32 4.70 -0.46 14.68
CA THR A 32 5.24 0.08 13.43
C THR A 32 5.52 1.58 13.54
N LEU A 33 4.65 2.34 14.22
CA LEU A 33 4.89 3.76 14.48
C LEU A 33 6.20 3.97 15.24
N PHE A 34 6.44 3.23 16.31
CA PHE A 34 7.72 3.29 17.04
C PHE A 34 8.90 2.94 16.14
N SER A 35 8.80 1.87 15.35
CA SER A 35 9.84 1.49 14.40
C SER A 35 10.14 2.60 13.38
N MET A 36 9.11 3.23 12.80
CA MET A 36 9.27 4.35 11.88
C MET A 36 9.92 5.58 12.56
N MET A 37 9.55 5.88 13.82
CA MET A 37 10.14 6.96 14.58
C MET A 37 11.64 6.73 14.85
N TYR A 38 12.05 5.49 15.18
CA TYR A 38 13.47 5.16 15.32
C TYR A 38 14.23 5.30 14.01
N VAL A 39 13.65 4.88 12.89
CA VAL A 39 14.26 5.09 11.56
C VAL A 39 14.36 6.58 11.24
N ALA A 40 13.34 7.37 11.55
CA ALA A 40 13.34 8.82 11.34
C ALA A 40 14.43 9.51 12.17
N GLU A 41 14.52 9.18 13.46
CA GLU A 41 15.55 9.72 14.34
C GLU A 41 16.95 9.34 13.85
N THR A 42 17.17 8.07 13.50
CA THR A 42 18.44 7.58 12.96
C THR A 42 18.81 8.33 11.67
N THR A 43 17.86 8.52 10.76
CA THR A 43 18.05 9.25 9.50
C THR A 43 18.48 10.70 9.77
N LEU A 44 17.80 11.40 10.67
CA LEU A 44 18.10 12.80 11.00
C LEU A 44 19.45 12.95 11.72
N ARG A 45 19.79 12.03 12.63
CA ARG A 45 21.07 12.04 13.37
C ARG A 45 22.27 11.70 12.48
N THR A 46 22.04 10.89 11.43
CA THR A 46 23.12 10.48 10.52
C THR A 46 23.64 11.65 9.67
N ARG A 47 22.85 12.72 9.48
CA ARG A 47 23.18 13.92 8.69
C ARG A 47 23.55 13.66 7.22
N THR A 48 23.43 12.43 6.75
CA THR A 48 23.58 12.02 5.36
C THR A 48 22.30 11.34 4.93
N LEU A 49 21.73 11.81 3.81
CA LEU A 49 20.47 11.28 3.29
C LEU A 49 20.74 10.00 2.50
N VAL A 50 20.97 8.91 3.22
CA VAL A 50 21.10 7.56 2.67
C VAL A 50 19.81 6.78 2.89
N GLN A 51 19.57 5.77 2.06
CA GLN A 51 18.39 4.89 2.17
C GLN A 51 18.55 3.91 3.34
N LEU A 52 17.50 3.17 3.67
CA LEU A 52 17.49 2.26 4.83
C LEU A 52 18.65 1.25 4.82
N PRO A 53 19.04 0.61 3.68
CA PRO A 53 20.23 -0.24 3.62
C PRO A 53 21.53 0.52 3.91
N GLY A 54 21.64 1.78 3.50
CA GLY A 54 22.80 2.64 3.80
C GLY A 54 22.90 2.98 5.29
N LEU A 55 21.76 3.24 5.94
CA LEU A 55 21.71 3.38 7.41
C LEU A 55 22.16 2.09 8.10
N ALA A 56 21.65 0.93 7.63
CA ALA A 56 22.04 -0.37 8.16
C ALA A 56 23.56 -0.64 7.98
N GLU A 57 24.14 -0.24 6.85
CA GLU A 57 25.57 -0.36 6.61
C GLU A 57 26.38 0.41 7.65
N ARG A 58 25.95 1.61 7.98
CA ARG A 58 26.64 2.49 8.93
C ARG A 58 26.60 1.99 10.37
N TYR A 59 25.47 1.40 10.80
CA TYR A 59 25.25 1.02 12.20
C TYR A 59 25.39 -0.47 12.46
N LEU A 60 25.14 -1.33 11.47
CA LEU A 60 25.15 -2.78 11.56
C LEU A 60 26.20 -3.44 10.65
N GLY A 61 26.92 -2.64 9.87
CA GLY A 61 27.94 -3.14 8.94
C GLY A 61 27.35 -3.71 7.63
N PRO A 62 28.24 -4.27 6.76
CA PRO A 62 27.85 -4.74 5.42
C PRO A 62 26.78 -5.84 5.42
N ALA A 63 26.84 -6.75 6.39
CA ALA A 63 25.87 -7.84 6.51
C ALA A 63 24.46 -7.30 6.80
N GLY A 64 24.32 -6.34 7.70
CA GLY A 64 23.06 -5.65 7.99
C GLY A 64 22.50 -4.93 6.75
N SER A 65 23.37 -4.26 5.99
CA SER A 65 23.01 -3.59 4.75
C SER A 65 22.46 -4.56 3.69
N ILE A 66 23.10 -5.70 3.50
CA ILE A 66 22.66 -6.70 2.53
C ILE A 66 21.30 -7.28 2.93
N LEU A 67 21.15 -7.64 4.20
CA LEU A 67 19.88 -8.21 4.71
C LEU A 67 18.72 -7.25 4.53
N ILE A 68 18.90 -5.99 4.92
CA ILE A 68 17.86 -4.96 4.76
C ILE A 68 17.58 -4.67 3.29
N PHE A 69 18.60 -4.62 2.43
CA PHE A 69 18.41 -4.42 1.00
C PHE A 69 17.56 -5.54 0.37
N ILE A 70 17.88 -6.80 0.66
CA ILE A 70 17.10 -7.96 0.19
C ILE A 70 15.66 -7.88 0.69
N ALA A 71 15.44 -7.55 1.97
CA ALA A 71 14.11 -7.40 2.54
C ALA A 71 13.29 -6.29 1.83
N VAL A 72 13.90 -5.14 1.55
CA VAL A 72 13.27 -4.04 0.81
C VAL A 72 12.92 -4.45 -0.61
N VAL A 73 13.82 -5.15 -1.32
CA VAL A 73 13.57 -5.62 -2.69
C VAL A 73 12.41 -6.61 -2.72
N ILE A 74 12.44 -7.64 -1.88
CA ILE A 74 11.38 -8.67 -1.82
C ILE A 74 10.03 -8.02 -1.50
N ASN A 75 9.97 -7.18 -0.46
CA ASN A 75 8.75 -6.49 -0.09
C ASN A 75 8.20 -5.60 -1.21
N SER A 76 9.05 -4.82 -1.85
CA SER A 76 8.64 -3.91 -2.93
C SER A 76 8.12 -4.67 -4.15
N LEU A 77 8.81 -5.72 -4.58
CA LEU A 77 8.36 -6.56 -5.70
C LEU A 77 7.05 -7.28 -5.37
N SER A 78 6.90 -7.82 -4.15
CA SER A 78 5.65 -8.45 -3.71
C SER A 78 4.48 -7.47 -3.73
N CYS A 79 4.66 -6.25 -3.24
CA CYS A 79 3.61 -5.22 -3.30
C CYS A 79 3.23 -4.87 -4.75
N MET A 80 4.21 -4.75 -5.65
CA MET A 80 3.94 -4.47 -7.07
C MET A 80 3.16 -5.59 -7.76
N ILE A 81 3.46 -6.86 -7.44
CA ILE A 81 2.71 -8.02 -7.94
C ILE A 81 1.25 -7.91 -7.50
N VAL A 82 1.01 -7.62 -6.21
CA VAL A 82 -0.35 -7.45 -5.67
C VAL A 82 -1.10 -6.31 -6.36
N TYR A 83 -0.42 -5.19 -6.67
CA TYR A 83 -1.05 -4.08 -7.39
C TYR A 83 -1.39 -4.43 -8.84
N PHE A 84 -0.53 -5.15 -9.54
CA PHE A 84 -0.82 -5.63 -10.89
C PHE A 84 -1.98 -6.64 -10.91
N SER A 85 -1.94 -7.65 -10.05
CA SER A 85 -3.01 -8.64 -9.95
C SER A 85 -4.34 -8.00 -9.52
N GLY A 86 -4.34 -7.19 -8.46
CA GLY A 86 -5.55 -6.52 -7.97
C GLY A 86 -6.15 -5.54 -8.99
N SER A 87 -5.32 -4.80 -9.74
CA SER A 87 -5.81 -3.90 -10.79
C SER A 87 -6.37 -4.67 -11.98
N GLY A 88 -5.78 -5.81 -12.33
CA GLY A 88 -6.31 -6.73 -13.35
C GLY A 88 -7.72 -7.17 -12.98
N ASN A 89 -7.93 -7.69 -11.77
CA ASN A 89 -9.23 -8.14 -11.28
C ASN A 89 -10.27 -7.01 -11.27
N ILE A 90 -9.89 -5.80 -10.85
CA ILE A 90 -10.80 -4.64 -10.84
C ILE A 90 -11.19 -4.23 -12.26
N LEU A 91 -10.25 -4.18 -13.19
CA LEU A 91 -10.54 -3.78 -14.56
C LEU A 91 -11.32 -4.87 -15.32
N ASN A 92 -11.13 -6.15 -14.97
CA ASN A 92 -12.01 -7.21 -15.41
C ASN A 92 -13.46 -6.97 -14.95
N GLU A 93 -13.66 -6.65 -13.68
CA GLU A 93 -15.00 -6.38 -13.12
C GLU A 93 -15.66 -5.14 -13.73
N LEU A 94 -14.91 -4.08 -14.00
CA LEU A 94 -15.44 -2.82 -14.51
C LEU A 94 -15.67 -2.82 -16.03
N LEU A 95 -14.78 -3.46 -16.78
CA LEU A 95 -14.74 -3.37 -18.24
C LEU A 95 -15.04 -4.70 -18.94
N GLY A 96 -15.12 -5.81 -18.20
CA GLY A 96 -15.30 -7.15 -18.77
C GLY A 96 -14.11 -7.64 -19.58
N VAL A 97 -12.93 -7.06 -19.39
CA VAL A 97 -11.70 -7.48 -20.08
C VAL A 97 -11.00 -8.59 -19.29
N PRO A 98 -10.23 -9.49 -19.93
CA PRO A 98 -9.40 -10.45 -19.21
C PRO A 98 -8.44 -9.78 -18.23
N ASP A 99 -8.13 -10.42 -17.09
CA ASP A 99 -7.28 -9.86 -16.02
C ASP A 99 -5.91 -9.39 -16.53
N TRP A 100 -5.29 -10.15 -17.45
CA TRP A 100 -4.01 -9.76 -18.04
C TRP A 100 -4.11 -8.47 -18.86
N VAL A 101 -5.23 -8.22 -19.55
CA VAL A 101 -5.48 -6.95 -20.27
C VAL A 101 -5.64 -5.81 -19.28
N GLY A 102 -6.41 -6.04 -18.21
CA GLY A 102 -6.56 -5.07 -17.12
C GLY A 102 -5.22 -4.69 -16.49
N THR A 103 -4.35 -5.69 -16.24
CA THR A 103 -2.98 -5.46 -15.75
C THR A 103 -2.17 -4.57 -16.71
N LEU A 104 -2.26 -4.80 -18.03
CA LEU A 104 -1.56 -3.98 -19.02
C LEU A 104 -2.13 -2.56 -19.12
N ILE A 105 -3.45 -2.39 -18.97
CA ILE A 105 -4.07 -1.06 -18.90
C ILE A 105 -3.54 -0.28 -17.69
N PHE A 106 -3.45 -0.93 -16.52
CA PHE A 106 -2.92 -0.31 -15.31
C PHE A 106 -1.42 0.02 -15.44
N LEU A 107 -0.66 -0.79 -16.17
CA LEU A 107 0.78 -0.55 -16.41
C LEU A 107 1.04 0.82 -17.04
N ILE A 108 0.16 1.32 -17.91
CA ILE A 108 0.36 2.58 -18.63
C ILE A 108 0.53 3.76 -17.65
N PRO A 109 -0.43 4.06 -16.75
CA PRO A 109 -0.25 5.12 -15.75
C PRO A 109 0.78 4.75 -14.67
N ALA A 110 0.95 3.48 -14.34
CA ALA A 110 1.93 3.03 -13.36
C ALA A 110 3.37 3.27 -13.83
N ALA A 111 3.70 2.93 -15.08
CA ALA A 111 5.01 3.15 -15.68
C ALA A 111 5.22 4.61 -16.10
N GLY A 112 4.17 5.32 -16.49
CA GLY A 112 4.24 6.71 -16.95
C GLY A 112 4.86 7.65 -15.92
N VAL A 113 4.54 7.47 -14.64
CA VAL A 113 5.13 8.29 -13.56
C VAL A 113 6.58 7.93 -13.26
N ALA A 114 6.98 6.68 -13.43
CA ALA A 114 8.39 6.32 -13.39
C ALA A 114 9.22 7.14 -14.39
N TRP A 115 8.59 7.54 -15.50
CA TRP A 115 9.19 8.42 -16.51
C TRP A 115 9.22 9.89 -16.08
N PHE A 116 8.13 10.42 -15.48
CA PHE A 116 7.99 11.85 -15.17
C PHE A 116 8.61 12.29 -13.85
N GLY A 117 9.00 11.37 -12.95
CA GLY A 117 9.74 11.65 -11.73
C GLY A 117 8.91 12.19 -10.56
N LEU A 118 9.60 12.43 -9.45
CA LEU A 118 9.04 12.81 -8.13
C LEU A 118 8.16 14.09 -8.15
N LYS A 119 8.47 15.08 -8.99
CA LYS A 119 7.72 16.35 -9.02
C LYS A 119 6.30 16.17 -9.56
N ALA A 120 6.12 15.34 -10.59
CA ALA A 120 4.80 15.03 -11.13
C ALA A 120 3.94 14.24 -10.13
N MET A 121 4.59 13.40 -9.30
CA MET A 121 3.92 12.63 -8.24
C MET A 121 3.30 13.52 -7.15
N GLY A 122 3.97 14.62 -6.77
CA GLY A 122 3.56 15.42 -5.61
C GLY A 122 2.18 16.07 -5.78
N VAL A 123 1.90 16.68 -6.91
CA VAL A 123 0.62 17.35 -7.19
C VAL A 123 -0.49 16.32 -7.42
N GLY A 124 -0.20 15.27 -8.21
CA GLY A 124 -1.14 14.18 -8.48
C GLY A 124 -1.56 13.44 -7.21
N ASN A 125 -0.60 13.09 -6.36
CA ASN A 125 -0.88 12.40 -5.10
C ASN A 125 -1.78 13.20 -4.16
N LYS A 126 -1.62 14.53 -4.08
CA LYS A 126 -2.48 15.37 -3.23
C LYS A 126 -3.93 15.34 -3.70
N LEU A 127 -4.18 15.55 -4.99
CA LEU A 127 -5.53 15.54 -5.55
C LEU A 127 -6.18 14.16 -5.43
N MET A 128 -5.44 13.10 -5.77
CA MET A 128 -5.90 11.71 -5.65
C MET A 128 -6.22 11.34 -4.20
N SER A 129 -5.42 11.78 -3.23
CA SER A 129 -5.66 11.50 -1.80
C SER A 129 -6.95 12.15 -1.30
N ILE A 130 -7.22 13.39 -1.72
CA ILE A 130 -8.49 14.07 -1.36
C ILE A 130 -9.67 13.31 -1.99
N GLY A 131 -9.59 12.95 -3.27
CA GLY A 131 -10.62 12.18 -3.95
C GLY A 131 -10.89 10.82 -3.28
N MET A 132 -9.84 10.12 -2.86
CA MET A 132 -9.95 8.86 -2.12
C MET A 132 -10.69 9.03 -0.79
N ILE A 133 -10.39 10.07 -0.02
CA ILE A 133 -11.07 10.34 1.27
C ILE A 133 -12.56 10.59 1.03
N VAL A 134 -12.90 11.41 0.02
CA VAL A 134 -14.29 11.70 -0.33
C VAL A 134 -15.03 10.42 -0.74
N MET A 135 -14.45 9.62 -1.64
CA MET A 135 -15.06 8.36 -2.06
C MET A 135 -15.28 7.40 -0.89
N LEU A 136 -14.31 7.30 0.02
CA LEU A 136 -14.42 6.46 1.21
C LEU A 136 -15.54 6.92 2.14
N VAL A 137 -15.64 8.23 2.38
CA VAL A 137 -16.72 8.80 3.22
C VAL A 137 -18.09 8.50 2.61
N VAL A 138 -18.25 8.67 1.29
CA VAL A 138 -19.49 8.37 0.57
C VAL A 138 -19.86 6.88 0.69
N LEU A 139 -18.92 5.98 0.46
CA LEU A 139 -19.16 4.53 0.54
C LEU A 139 -19.49 4.09 1.97
N THR A 140 -18.77 4.61 2.97
CA THR A 140 -19.03 4.29 4.38
C THR A 140 -20.39 4.79 4.82
N ALA A 141 -20.76 6.04 4.48
CA ALA A 141 -22.06 6.60 4.78
C ALA A 141 -23.19 5.80 4.10
N ALA A 142 -23.01 5.43 2.83
CA ALA A 142 -23.97 4.59 2.12
C ALA A 142 -24.14 3.20 2.76
N SER A 143 -23.04 2.61 3.27
CA SER A 143 -23.10 1.33 4.00
C SER A 143 -23.94 1.45 5.27
N MET A 144 -23.81 2.54 6.02
CA MET A 144 -24.54 2.74 7.29
C MET A 144 -26.07 2.85 7.09
N ILE A 145 -26.52 3.34 5.94
CA ILE A 145 -27.95 3.50 5.62
C ILE A 145 -28.51 2.33 4.77
N ALA A 146 -27.65 1.40 4.37
CA ALA A 146 -28.05 0.26 3.55
C ALA A 146 -28.96 -0.70 4.33
N LYS A 147 -30.00 -1.21 3.65
CA LYS A 147 -30.99 -2.12 4.27
C LYS A 147 -30.44 -3.52 4.58
N ASN A 148 -29.36 -3.93 3.91
CA ASN A 148 -28.69 -5.22 4.07
C ASN A 148 -27.58 -5.20 5.14
N GLY A 149 -27.48 -4.11 5.92
CA GLY A 149 -26.53 -4.00 7.01
C GLY A 149 -26.89 -4.91 8.18
N ASP A 150 -25.88 -5.61 8.72
CA ASP A 150 -26.02 -6.50 9.86
C ASP A 150 -24.85 -6.32 10.85
N LEU A 151 -25.18 -5.76 12.01
CA LEU A 151 -24.23 -5.52 13.09
C LEU A 151 -23.66 -6.81 13.67
N SER A 152 -24.40 -7.93 13.60
CA SER A 152 -23.92 -9.20 14.13
C SER A 152 -22.64 -9.67 13.43
N ARG A 153 -22.50 -9.39 12.14
CA ARG A 153 -21.30 -9.70 11.33
C ARG A 153 -20.04 -8.99 11.82
N ILE A 154 -20.21 -7.75 12.34
CA ILE A 154 -19.09 -6.94 12.83
C ILE A 154 -18.57 -7.46 14.18
N PHE A 155 -19.47 -7.92 15.06
CA PHE A 155 -19.11 -8.32 16.42
C PHE A 155 -18.71 -9.79 16.55
N GLN A 156 -18.81 -10.56 15.48
CA GLN A 156 -18.27 -11.93 15.48
C GLN A 156 -16.75 -11.90 15.69
N SER A 157 -16.24 -12.78 16.53
CA SER A 157 -14.80 -12.90 16.79
C SER A 157 -14.36 -14.33 16.94
N ASN A 158 -13.33 -14.72 16.19
CA ASN A 158 -12.73 -16.06 16.29
C ASN A 158 -11.19 -15.91 16.40
N TRP A 159 -10.69 -16.02 17.61
CA TRP A 159 -9.28 -15.84 17.92
C TRP A 159 -8.38 -16.99 17.45
N THR A 160 -8.93 -18.10 16.97
CA THR A 160 -8.17 -19.17 16.31
C THR A 160 -7.43 -18.65 15.07
N TYR A 161 -7.97 -17.63 14.43
CA TYR A 161 -7.37 -16.96 13.25
C TYR A 161 -6.50 -15.74 13.61
N ALA A 162 -6.12 -15.56 14.87
CA ALA A 162 -5.35 -14.38 15.30
C ALA A 162 -4.00 -14.25 14.59
N ILE A 163 -3.25 -15.33 14.40
CA ILE A 163 -1.93 -15.31 13.75
C ILE A 163 -2.02 -14.94 12.26
N PRO A 164 -2.91 -15.53 11.44
CA PRO A 164 -3.14 -15.06 10.07
C PRO A 164 -3.45 -13.56 9.99
N ILE A 165 -4.32 -13.04 10.87
CA ILE A 165 -4.67 -11.62 10.89
C ILE A 165 -3.49 -10.74 11.33
N PHE A 166 -2.67 -11.18 12.29
CA PHE A 166 -1.43 -10.49 12.63
C PHE A 166 -0.52 -10.33 11.40
N ASN A 167 -0.34 -11.37 10.59
CA ASN A 167 0.48 -11.29 9.38
C ASN A 167 -0.08 -10.26 8.37
N VAL A 168 -1.39 -10.23 8.18
CA VAL A 168 -2.05 -9.23 7.33
C VAL A 168 -1.85 -7.81 7.87
N ALA A 169 -2.00 -7.62 9.18
CA ALA A 169 -1.79 -6.33 9.83
C ALA A 169 -0.32 -5.88 9.72
N ALA A 170 0.63 -6.77 9.99
CA ALA A 170 2.06 -6.50 9.86
C ALA A 170 2.43 -6.09 8.43
N PHE A 171 1.95 -6.84 7.42
CA PHE A 171 2.19 -6.52 6.01
C PHE A 171 1.59 -5.17 5.60
N SER A 172 0.39 -4.85 6.10
CA SER A 172 -0.32 -3.61 5.76
C SER A 172 0.38 -2.34 6.25
N TYR A 173 1.23 -2.46 7.27
CA TYR A 173 1.95 -1.33 7.87
C TYR A 173 3.42 -1.26 7.46
N ILE A 174 3.95 -2.17 6.67
CA ILE A 174 5.36 -2.11 6.24
C ILE A 174 5.61 -0.83 5.45
N GLY A 175 6.41 0.07 6.01
CA GLY A 175 6.68 1.38 5.40
C GLY A 175 7.98 2.03 5.92
N GLN A 176 8.75 1.33 6.76
CA GLN A 176 9.98 1.86 7.36
C GLN A 176 10.99 2.31 6.31
N TYR A 177 11.06 1.61 5.20
CA TYR A 177 11.97 1.91 4.08
C TYR A 177 11.59 3.16 3.27
N LEU A 178 10.36 3.69 3.47
CA LEU A 178 9.90 4.96 2.90
C LEU A 178 10.35 6.18 3.72
N VAL A 179 10.75 5.98 4.98
CA VAL A 179 11.08 7.07 5.90
C VAL A 179 12.28 7.90 5.44
N PRO A 180 13.39 7.33 4.92
CA PRO A 180 14.49 8.12 4.38
C PRO A 180 14.09 9.01 3.19
N ASP A 181 13.22 8.52 2.29
CA ASP A 181 12.71 9.34 1.17
C ASP A 181 11.82 10.48 1.68
N LEU A 182 10.99 10.23 2.70
CA LEU A 182 10.19 11.26 3.34
C LEU A 182 11.08 12.31 4.01
N ALA A 183 12.16 11.89 4.69
CA ALA A 183 13.15 12.79 5.28
C ALA A 183 13.86 13.63 4.21
N ARG A 184 14.19 13.04 3.05
CA ARG A 184 14.74 13.76 1.90
C ARG A 184 13.77 14.82 1.38
N GLY A 185 12.49 14.49 1.25
CA GLY A 185 11.45 15.43 0.84
C GLY A 185 11.21 16.57 1.84
N LEU A 186 11.46 16.34 3.13
CA LEU A 186 11.31 17.31 4.22
C LEU A 186 12.66 17.89 4.70
N SER A 187 13.73 17.81 3.90
CA SER A 187 15.07 18.25 4.26
C SER A 187 15.16 19.71 4.72
N HIS A 188 14.28 20.58 4.19
CA HIS A 188 14.17 21.99 4.58
C HIS A 188 13.39 22.21 5.88
N GLU A 189 12.61 21.22 6.32
CA GLU A 189 11.72 21.28 7.50
C GLU A 189 11.79 19.98 8.32
N PRO A 190 12.96 19.57 8.82
CA PRO A 190 13.16 18.27 9.45
C PRO A 190 12.27 18.05 10.68
N LYS A 191 11.87 19.12 11.37
CA LYS A 191 10.94 19.05 12.52
C LYS A 191 9.54 18.54 12.16
N LYS A 192 9.16 18.60 10.88
CA LYS A 192 7.87 18.09 10.40
C LYS A 192 7.87 16.58 10.13
N LEU A 193 9.04 15.92 10.13
CA LEU A 193 9.15 14.50 9.79
C LEU A 193 8.35 13.61 10.76
N ALA A 194 8.60 13.75 12.07
CA ALA A 194 7.91 12.93 13.07
C ALA A 194 6.39 13.18 13.12
N PRO A 195 5.88 14.43 13.12
CA PRO A 195 4.44 14.68 13.01
C PRO A 195 3.83 14.12 11.71
N ALA A 196 4.53 14.19 10.58
CA ALA A 196 4.05 13.66 9.31
C ALA A 196 3.92 12.13 9.34
N ILE A 197 4.89 11.44 9.95
CA ILE A 197 4.83 9.97 10.14
C ILE A 197 3.67 9.62 11.06
N ALA A 198 3.54 10.29 12.21
CA ALA A 198 2.48 10.00 13.18
C ALA A 198 1.08 10.20 12.59
N LEU A 199 0.86 11.34 11.92
CA LEU A 199 -0.42 11.65 11.28
C LEU A 199 -0.72 10.67 10.14
N GLY A 200 0.28 10.37 9.29
CA GLY A 200 0.15 9.40 8.22
C GLY A 200 -0.23 8.02 8.73
N GLN A 201 0.45 7.54 9.77
CA GLN A 201 0.17 6.25 10.39
C GLN A 201 -1.23 6.20 11.01
N LEU A 202 -1.66 7.28 11.68
CA LEU A 202 -3.00 7.38 12.24
C LEU A 202 -4.07 7.31 11.16
N ILE A 203 -3.91 8.07 10.08
CA ILE A 203 -4.84 8.04 8.93
C ILE A 203 -4.92 6.64 8.35
N VAL A 204 -3.78 5.98 8.12
CA VAL A 204 -3.74 4.62 7.58
C VAL A 204 -4.42 3.64 8.53
N CYS A 205 -4.19 3.73 9.84
CA CYS A 205 -4.85 2.89 10.85
C CYS A 205 -6.37 3.04 10.79
N VAL A 206 -6.87 4.27 10.76
CA VAL A 206 -8.30 4.55 10.66
C VAL A 206 -8.90 3.95 9.38
N LEU A 207 -8.22 4.10 8.24
CA LEU A 207 -8.69 3.57 6.96
C LEU A 207 -8.68 2.04 6.92
N LEU A 208 -7.65 1.40 7.48
CA LEU A 208 -7.54 -0.05 7.58
C LEU A 208 -8.62 -0.67 8.48
N ILE A 209 -9.25 0.11 9.35
CA ILE A 209 -10.38 -0.32 10.19
C ILE A 209 -11.72 0.00 9.52
N ILE A 210 -11.89 1.21 9.01
CA ILE A 210 -13.18 1.68 8.47
C ILE A 210 -13.57 0.93 7.19
N VAL A 211 -12.60 0.65 6.30
CA VAL A 211 -12.90 -0.06 5.04
C VAL A 211 -13.44 -1.47 5.29
N PRO A 212 -12.72 -2.37 6.00
CA PRO A 212 -13.26 -3.70 6.27
C PRO A 212 -14.53 -3.66 7.12
N MET A 213 -14.67 -2.71 8.05
CA MET A 213 -15.90 -2.54 8.82
C MET A 213 -17.10 -2.25 7.89
N GLY A 214 -16.98 -1.28 6.98
CA GLY A 214 -18.05 -0.95 6.04
C GLY A 214 -18.41 -2.10 5.11
N VAL A 215 -17.41 -2.83 4.60
CA VAL A 215 -17.61 -3.96 3.70
C VAL A 215 -18.28 -5.12 4.45
N MET A 216 -17.74 -5.53 5.60
CA MET A 216 -18.26 -6.68 6.37
C MET A 216 -19.66 -6.40 6.96
N TYR A 217 -19.97 -5.13 7.22
CA TYR A 217 -21.31 -4.75 7.71
C TYR A 217 -22.42 -5.10 6.71
N ILE A 218 -22.19 -4.89 5.41
CA ILE A 218 -23.21 -5.07 4.37
C ILE A 218 -23.05 -6.33 3.53
N THR A 219 -21.87 -6.98 3.58
CA THR A 219 -21.55 -8.14 2.75
C THR A 219 -21.40 -9.38 3.62
N PRO A 220 -22.15 -10.48 3.36
CA PRO A 220 -21.95 -11.77 4.00
C PRO A 220 -20.54 -12.31 3.78
N ALA A 221 -20.04 -13.15 4.71
CA ALA A 221 -18.66 -13.64 4.66
C ALA A 221 -18.37 -14.51 3.41
N GLU A 222 -19.36 -15.22 2.90
CA GLU A 222 -19.31 -16.04 1.69
C GLU A 222 -19.17 -15.21 0.41
N ASP A 223 -19.69 -13.97 0.40
CA ASP A 223 -19.68 -13.07 -0.76
C ASP A 223 -18.47 -12.14 -0.77
N LEU A 224 -17.62 -12.20 0.26
CA LEU A 224 -16.41 -11.38 0.34
C LEU A 224 -15.39 -11.85 -0.71
N THR A 225 -14.91 -10.90 -1.51
CA THR A 225 -13.88 -11.11 -2.53
C THR A 225 -12.49 -10.69 -2.04
N GLN A 226 -11.42 -11.20 -2.65
CA GLN A 226 -10.05 -10.81 -2.34
C GLN A 226 -9.81 -9.30 -2.47
N VAL A 227 -10.50 -8.66 -3.42
CA VAL A 227 -10.55 -7.20 -3.55
C VAL A 227 -11.87 -6.72 -2.94
N ALA A 228 -11.82 -6.28 -1.69
CA ALA A 228 -13.00 -5.93 -0.89
C ALA A 228 -13.92 -4.89 -1.56
N THR A 229 -13.38 -3.99 -2.38
CA THR A 229 -14.15 -2.97 -3.09
C THR A 229 -15.10 -3.55 -4.13
N ILE A 230 -14.81 -4.71 -4.70
CA ILE A 230 -15.71 -5.42 -5.60
C ILE A 230 -16.94 -5.91 -4.82
N ALA A 231 -16.73 -6.60 -3.70
CA ALA A 231 -17.81 -7.07 -2.84
C ALA A 231 -18.63 -5.89 -2.28
N TRP A 232 -17.94 -4.83 -1.86
CA TRP A 232 -18.58 -3.61 -1.35
C TRP A 232 -19.50 -2.97 -2.39
N GLY A 233 -18.98 -2.81 -3.60
CA GLY A 233 -19.73 -2.24 -4.72
C GLY A 233 -20.93 -3.09 -5.13
N ARG A 234 -20.77 -4.41 -5.24
CA ARG A 234 -21.86 -5.34 -5.54
C ARG A 234 -23.00 -5.28 -4.52
N SER A 235 -22.65 -5.12 -3.23
CA SER A 235 -23.63 -5.03 -2.13
C SER A 235 -24.41 -3.72 -2.11
N LEU A 236 -23.83 -2.61 -2.59
CA LEU A 236 -24.45 -1.27 -2.63
C LEU A 236 -25.08 -0.91 -3.98
N GLY A 237 -24.75 -1.66 -5.05
CA GLY A 237 -25.23 -1.43 -6.40
C GLY A 237 -24.21 -0.82 -7.36
N LEU A 238 -24.56 -0.71 -8.64
CA LEU A 238 -23.64 -0.35 -9.72
C LEU A 238 -22.86 0.96 -9.48
N TRP A 239 -23.52 1.99 -8.97
CA TRP A 239 -22.85 3.27 -8.69
C TRP A 239 -21.70 3.12 -7.70
N ALA A 240 -21.91 2.34 -6.65
CA ALA A 240 -20.91 2.07 -5.63
C ALA A 240 -19.81 1.16 -6.16
N LEU A 241 -20.12 0.22 -7.05
CA LEU A 241 -19.16 -0.63 -7.73
C LEU A 241 -18.11 0.23 -8.47
N TYR A 242 -18.55 1.22 -9.24
CA TYR A 242 -17.65 2.12 -9.94
C TYR A 242 -16.83 2.98 -8.98
N ILE A 243 -17.47 3.63 -8.00
CA ILE A 243 -16.78 4.49 -7.03
C ILE A 243 -15.75 3.71 -6.22
N ALA A 244 -16.13 2.55 -5.69
CA ALA A 244 -15.24 1.73 -4.86
C ALA A 244 -14.04 1.21 -5.64
N ASN A 245 -14.24 0.79 -6.88
CA ASN A 245 -13.16 0.25 -7.71
C ASN A 245 -12.26 1.35 -8.29
N ILE A 246 -12.78 2.53 -8.62
CA ILE A 246 -11.96 3.70 -8.95
C ILE A 246 -11.11 4.12 -7.73
N PHE A 247 -11.69 4.15 -6.53
CA PHE A 247 -10.93 4.36 -5.29
C PHE A 247 -9.77 3.37 -5.15
N ALA A 248 -10.04 2.07 -5.36
CA ALA A 248 -9.03 1.02 -5.25
C ALA A 248 -7.91 1.19 -6.29
N LEU A 249 -8.25 1.47 -7.55
CA LEU A 249 -7.26 1.72 -8.61
C LEU A 249 -6.36 2.92 -8.29
N ILE A 250 -6.93 4.03 -7.80
CA ILE A 250 -6.17 5.21 -7.41
C ILE A 250 -5.27 4.90 -6.20
N ALA A 251 -5.78 4.15 -5.21
CA ALA A 251 -5.02 3.76 -4.03
C ALA A 251 -3.82 2.88 -4.40
N MET A 252 -4.02 1.89 -5.29
CA MET A 252 -2.95 1.04 -5.79
C MET A 252 -1.95 1.82 -6.63
N LEU A 253 -2.41 2.71 -7.51
CA LEU A 253 -1.56 3.49 -8.40
C LEU A 253 -0.63 4.44 -7.60
N THR A 254 -1.19 5.19 -6.66
CA THR A 254 -0.40 6.11 -5.82
C THR A 254 0.62 5.36 -4.94
N SER A 255 0.27 4.18 -4.47
CA SER A 255 1.18 3.34 -3.69
C SER A 255 2.24 2.68 -4.55
N TYR A 256 1.87 2.23 -5.76
CA TYR A 256 2.81 1.72 -6.75
C TYR A 256 3.91 2.74 -7.06
N TRP A 257 3.53 4.00 -7.30
CA TRP A 257 4.48 5.08 -7.56
C TRP A 257 5.45 5.29 -6.39
N ALA A 258 4.94 5.34 -5.16
CA ALA A 258 5.78 5.51 -3.98
C ALA A 258 6.78 4.36 -3.82
N ILE A 259 6.32 3.11 -3.93
CA ILE A 259 7.14 1.92 -3.75
C ILE A 259 8.18 1.77 -4.88
N SER A 260 7.78 2.00 -6.14
CA SER A 260 8.72 1.92 -7.27
C SER A 260 9.83 2.97 -7.18
N GLN A 261 9.48 4.20 -6.79
CA GLN A 261 10.47 5.25 -6.58
C GLN A 261 11.41 4.92 -5.43
N THR A 262 10.89 4.46 -4.30
CA THR A 262 11.73 4.11 -3.15
C THR A 262 12.63 2.92 -3.45
N LEU A 263 12.14 1.91 -4.18
CA LEU A 263 13.00 0.79 -4.62
C LEU A 263 14.11 1.28 -5.53
N LEU A 264 13.80 2.16 -6.49
CA LEU A 264 14.80 2.80 -7.35
C LEU A 264 15.85 3.52 -6.51
N SER A 265 15.44 4.37 -5.56
CA SER A 265 16.36 5.11 -4.68
C SER A 265 17.23 4.16 -3.84
N ASN A 266 16.67 3.05 -3.34
CA ASN A 266 17.44 2.04 -2.59
C ASN A 266 18.48 1.33 -3.46
N ILE A 267 18.18 1.03 -4.72
CA ILE A 267 19.13 0.44 -5.68
C ILE A 267 20.24 1.44 -5.99
N VAL A 268 19.89 2.68 -6.31
CA VAL A 268 20.86 3.74 -6.62
C VAL A 268 21.81 3.98 -5.46
N ASP A 269 21.30 4.08 -4.23
CA ASP A 269 22.11 4.25 -3.03
C ASP A 269 23.01 3.05 -2.74
N LYS A 270 22.45 1.82 -2.82
CA LYS A 270 23.21 0.58 -2.56
C LYS A 270 24.38 0.38 -3.50
N PHE A 271 24.18 0.66 -4.79
CA PHE A 271 25.21 0.51 -5.82
C PHE A 271 26.03 1.78 -6.06
N LYS A 272 25.79 2.84 -5.25
CA LYS A 272 26.51 4.12 -5.29
C LYS A 272 26.48 4.77 -6.68
N PHE A 273 25.32 4.67 -7.37
CA PHE A 273 25.11 5.39 -8.61
C PHE A 273 25.02 6.90 -8.34
N HIS A 274 25.29 7.70 -9.36
CA HIS A 274 25.44 9.16 -9.28
C HIS A 274 24.20 9.90 -8.81
N SER A 275 23.01 9.52 -9.35
CA SER A 275 21.70 10.13 -9.02
C SER A 275 20.57 9.24 -9.51
N ASP A 276 19.48 9.24 -8.75
CA ASP A 276 18.21 8.61 -9.14
C ASP A 276 17.38 9.49 -10.12
N GLU A 277 17.82 10.70 -10.40
CA GLU A 277 17.23 11.61 -11.39
C GLU A 277 17.86 11.47 -12.80
N ASP A 278 19.05 10.86 -12.91
CA ASP A 278 19.69 10.64 -14.22
C ASP A 278 18.92 9.56 -15.01
N VAL A 279 18.38 9.96 -16.16
CA VAL A 279 17.57 9.09 -17.03
C VAL A 279 18.34 7.86 -17.47
N LYS A 280 19.66 7.95 -17.68
CA LYS A 280 20.50 6.82 -18.10
C LYS A 280 20.62 5.74 -17.02
N ILE A 281 20.53 6.13 -15.75
CA ILE A 281 20.54 5.21 -14.61
C ILE A 281 19.13 4.77 -14.30
N ARG A 282 18.19 5.70 -14.27
CA ARG A 282 16.80 5.50 -13.89
C ARG A 282 16.07 4.53 -14.83
N LEU A 283 16.18 4.71 -16.15
CA LEU A 283 15.43 3.94 -17.13
C LEU A 283 15.70 2.43 -17.07
N PRO A 284 16.94 1.93 -17.14
CA PRO A 284 17.20 0.49 -17.08
C PRO A 284 16.78 -0.13 -15.76
N ILE A 285 17.00 0.56 -14.64
CA ILE A 285 16.56 0.09 -13.33
C ILE A 285 15.02 0.01 -13.27
N THR A 286 14.31 1.03 -13.76
CA THR A 286 12.85 1.04 -13.80
C THR A 286 12.31 -0.10 -14.65
N ILE A 287 12.90 -0.39 -15.82
CA ILE A 287 12.50 -1.53 -16.66
C ILE A 287 12.60 -2.85 -15.89
N VAL A 288 13.65 -3.04 -15.12
CA VAL A 288 13.86 -4.27 -14.33
C VAL A 288 12.84 -4.35 -13.18
N ILE A 289 12.69 -3.28 -12.38
CA ILE A 289 11.80 -3.29 -11.21
C ILE A 289 10.32 -3.35 -11.58
N VAL A 290 9.94 -2.90 -12.76
CA VAL A 290 8.57 -3.02 -13.29
C VAL A 290 8.38 -4.35 -14.02
N GLY A 291 9.36 -4.75 -14.82
CA GLY A 291 9.28 -5.94 -15.67
C GLY A 291 9.21 -7.26 -14.90
N ILE A 292 9.94 -7.38 -13.79
CA ILE A 292 9.93 -8.60 -12.97
C ILE A 292 8.55 -8.87 -12.37
N PRO A 293 7.92 -7.94 -11.60
CA PRO A 293 6.60 -8.21 -11.03
C PRO A 293 5.51 -8.34 -12.10
N LEU A 294 5.61 -7.61 -13.22
CA LEU A 294 4.69 -7.76 -14.33
C LEU A 294 4.78 -9.17 -14.94
N ALA A 295 5.98 -9.65 -15.24
CA ALA A 295 6.19 -10.99 -15.80
C ALA A 295 5.68 -12.08 -14.85
N LEU A 296 5.94 -11.97 -13.55
CA LEU A 296 5.45 -12.91 -12.54
C LEU A 296 3.92 -12.89 -12.43
N THR A 297 3.29 -11.72 -12.51
CA THR A 297 1.82 -11.60 -12.51
C THR A 297 1.21 -12.24 -13.77
N LEU A 298 1.76 -11.93 -14.95
CA LEU A 298 1.23 -12.45 -16.23
C LEU A 298 1.47 -13.96 -16.42
N SER A 299 2.51 -14.51 -15.79
CA SER A 299 2.78 -15.96 -15.84
C SER A 299 1.85 -16.81 -14.98
N GLY A 300 1.03 -16.17 -14.10
CA GLY A 300 0.20 -16.89 -13.14
C GLY A 300 0.99 -17.64 -12.04
N ALA A 301 2.30 -17.37 -11.93
CA ALA A 301 3.15 -18.02 -10.93
C ALA A 301 2.83 -17.54 -9.50
N VAL A 302 2.16 -16.42 -9.38
CA VAL A 302 1.77 -15.78 -8.12
C VAL A 302 0.35 -15.26 -8.29
N GLY A 303 -0.63 -16.10 -8.02
CA GLY A 303 -2.05 -15.77 -8.11
C GLY A 303 -2.87 -16.42 -7.01
#